data_dd0583fb6b0e9a53d0de0857445399ae
#
_entry.id   dd0583fb6b0e9a53d0de0857445399ae
#
_cell.length_a   1.000
_cell.length_b   1.000
_cell.length_c   1.000
_cell.angle_alpha   90.00
_cell.angle_beta   90.00
_cell.angle_gamma   90.00
#
_symmetry.space_group_name_H-M   'P 1'
#
loop_
_entity.id
_entity.type
_entity.pdbx_description
1 polymer ?
#
loop_
_entity_poly.entity_id
_entity_poly.type
_entity_poly.pdbx_seq_one_letter_code
_entity_poly.pdbx_strand_id
1 'polypeptide(L)'
;MGVADDFAPSFTQKPQLRQEDDGNRLIFECQLISAPKPEISWYRGETELSADARTNFRMQSIGTNKFLVVLELDDVIETDAGLYKVKAKNKMGEVAASINLNFSREYLPLVVTFFFFFSSLS
;
A
#
# COMPACT_ATOMS: atom_id res chain seq x y z
N MET A 1 15.45 -20.95 -26.03
CA MET A 1 15.35 -20.33 -24.77
C MET A 1 13.97 -19.77 -24.57
N GLY A 2 13.45 -20.04 -23.45
CA GLY A 2 12.19 -19.47 -23.12
C GLY A 2 12.37 -17.99 -22.81
N VAL A 3 11.54 -17.19 -23.40
CA VAL A 3 11.41 -15.82 -22.98
C VAL A 3 10.42 -15.83 -21.84
N ALA A 4 10.81 -15.30 -20.73
CA ALA A 4 9.87 -15.16 -19.63
C ALA A 4 8.72 -14.30 -20.12
N ASP A 5 7.52 -14.78 -19.93
CA ASP A 5 6.35 -14.01 -20.30
C ASP A 5 6.17 -12.89 -19.30
N ASP A 6 6.20 -11.66 -19.80
CA ASP A 6 5.91 -10.51 -18.98
C ASP A 6 4.41 -10.39 -18.77
N PHE A 7 4.03 -9.86 -17.64
CA PHE A 7 2.62 -9.60 -17.35
C PHE A 7 2.47 -8.38 -16.45
N ALA A 8 1.30 -7.77 -16.54
CA ALA A 8 1.00 -6.58 -15.74
C ALA A 8 0.95 -6.95 -14.25
N PRO A 9 1.25 -6.00 -13.36
CA PRO A 9 1.11 -6.24 -11.94
C PRO A 9 -0.32 -6.62 -11.57
N SER A 10 -0.46 -7.53 -10.61
CA SER A 10 -1.75 -7.97 -10.12
C SER A 10 -1.64 -8.25 -8.63
N PHE A 11 -2.58 -7.73 -7.85
CA PHE A 11 -2.57 -7.96 -6.42
C PHE A 11 -3.04 -9.38 -6.12
N THR A 12 -2.25 -10.10 -5.33
CA THR A 12 -2.60 -11.43 -4.86
C THR A 12 -3.18 -11.38 -3.45
N GLN A 13 -2.98 -10.27 -2.75
CA GLN A 13 -3.55 -10.06 -1.44
C GLN A 13 -3.98 -8.60 -1.34
N LYS A 14 -5.21 -8.37 -0.89
CA LYS A 14 -5.74 -7.03 -0.70
C LYS A 14 -4.90 -6.26 0.30
N PRO A 15 -4.81 -4.94 0.17
CA PRO A 15 -4.14 -4.13 1.17
C PRO A 15 -4.76 -4.36 2.53
N GLN A 16 -3.91 -4.46 3.53
CA GLN A 16 -4.30 -4.62 4.92
C GLN A 16 -3.63 -3.53 5.73
N LEU A 17 -4.33 -3.08 6.75
CA LEU A 17 -3.82 -2.08 7.66
C LEU A 17 -3.65 -2.73 9.03
N ARG A 18 -2.46 -2.59 9.60
CA ARG A 18 -2.15 -3.11 10.91
C ARG A 18 -1.70 -1.95 11.79
N GLN A 19 -2.21 -1.93 13.03
CA GLN A 19 -1.79 -0.96 14.02
C GLN A 19 -0.74 -1.58 14.91
N GLU A 20 0.31 -0.83 15.19
CA GLU A 20 1.34 -1.21 16.16
C GLU A 20 1.56 -0.04 17.10
N ASP A 21 2.20 -0.32 18.24
CA ASP A 21 2.59 0.71 19.20
C ASP A 21 1.38 1.53 19.65
N ASP A 22 0.31 0.83 20.07
CA ASP A 22 -0.95 1.42 20.53
C ASP A 22 -1.58 2.38 19.52
N GLY A 23 -1.41 2.07 18.23
CA GLY A 23 -1.96 2.91 17.16
C GLY A 23 -1.05 4.05 16.74
N ASN A 24 0.12 4.17 17.35
CA ASN A 24 1.06 5.23 16.99
C ASN A 24 1.78 4.92 15.67
N ARG A 25 1.81 3.65 15.28
CA ARG A 25 2.42 3.20 14.05
C ARG A 25 1.42 2.44 13.23
N LEU A 26 1.31 2.80 11.95
CA LEU A 26 0.44 2.12 11.01
C LEU A 26 1.26 1.49 9.91
N ILE A 27 0.90 0.25 9.57
CA ILE A 27 1.56 -0.50 8.51
C ILE A 27 0.52 -0.91 7.49
N PHE A 28 0.67 -0.42 6.27
CA PHE A 28 -0.15 -0.80 5.12
C PHE A 28 0.66 -1.82 4.33
N GLU A 29 0.04 -2.94 4.00
CA GLU A 29 0.75 -4.07 3.44
C GLU A 29 -0.10 -4.76 2.40
N CYS A 30 0.51 -5.09 1.26
CA CYS A 30 -0.17 -5.88 0.23
C CYS A 30 0.85 -6.75 -0.47
N GLN A 31 0.37 -7.72 -1.23
CA GLN A 31 1.20 -8.59 -2.04
C GLN A 31 0.75 -8.55 -3.48
N LEU A 32 1.71 -8.67 -4.38
CA LEU A 32 1.40 -8.67 -5.81
C LEU A 32 2.37 -9.55 -6.58
N ILE A 33 1.97 -9.89 -7.78
CA ILE A 33 2.85 -10.53 -8.76
C ILE A 33 3.05 -9.55 -9.92
N SER A 34 4.22 -9.58 -10.51
CA SER A 34 4.57 -8.68 -11.61
C SER A 34 5.79 -9.21 -12.36
N ALA A 35 5.79 -9.06 -13.66
CA ALA A 35 6.96 -9.33 -14.49
C ALA A 35 6.95 -8.35 -15.66
N PRO A 36 7.93 -7.47 -15.79
CA PRO A 36 9.07 -7.28 -14.89
C PRO A 36 8.69 -6.63 -13.56
N LYS A 37 9.69 -6.38 -12.73
CA LYS A 37 9.53 -5.76 -11.42
C LYS A 37 8.73 -4.45 -11.53
N PRO A 38 7.76 -4.22 -10.64
CA PRO A 38 6.93 -3.03 -10.74
C PRO A 38 7.57 -1.80 -10.13
N GLU A 39 7.11 -0.65 -10.56
CA GLU A 39 7.33 0.61 -9.86
C GLU A 39 6.13 0.84 -8.96
N ILE A 40 6.39 1.20 -7.71
CA ILE A 40 5.36 1.39 -6.69
C ILE A 40 5.28 2.85 -6.32
N SER A 41 4.06 3.37 -6.28
CA SER A 41 3.77 4.72 -5.80
C SER A 41 2.67 4.65 -4.76
N TRP A 42 2.78 5.46 -3.72
CA TRP A 42 1.78 5.56 -2.68
C TRP A 42 1.22 6.98 -2.67
N TYR A 43 -0.08 7.08 -2.45
CA TYR A 43 -0.80 8.35 -2.44
C TYR A 43 -1.70 8.44 -1.22
N ARG A 44 -1.92 9.66 -0.75
CA ARG A 44 -3.01 9.99 0.15
C ARG A 44 -3.89 11.00 -0.59
N GLY A 45 -5.11 10.59 -0.93
CA GLY A 45 -5.94 11.36 -1.84
C GLY A 45 -5.23 11.50 -3.18
N GLU A 46 -5.04 12.72 -3.62
CA GLU A 46 -4.36 13.04 -4.89
C GLU A 46 -2.88 13.32 -4.71
N THR A 47 -2.39 13.31 -3.48
CA THR A 47 -1.01 13.68 -3.17
C THR A 47 -0.13 12.45 -3.14
N GLU A 48 0.91 12.43 -3.96
CA GLU A 48 1.90 11.36 -3.90
C GLU A 48 2.74 11.53 -2.64
N LEU A 49 2.92 10.43 -1.91
CA LEU A 49 3.70 10.43 -0.68
C LEU A 49 5.18 10.28 -0.98
N SER A 50 6.00 10.92 -0.17
CA SER A 50 7.45 10.79 -0.23
C SER A 50 7.95 10.26 1.10
N ALA A 51 9.06 9.54 1.06
CA ALA A 51 9.69 9.06 2.28
C ALA A 51 10.20 10.24 3.10
N ASP A 52 9.99 10.20 4.40
CA ASP A 52 10.48 11.22 5.32
C ASP A 52 10.70 10.61 6.70
N ALA A 53 10.83 11.43 7.74
CA ALA A 53 11.10 10.95 9.09
C ALA A 53 9.98 10.06 9.64
N ARG A 54 8.74 10.23 9.16
CA ARG A 54 7.58 9.46 9.63
C ARG A 54 7.07 8.45 8.60
N THR A 55 7.54 8.53 7.36
CA THR A 55 6.99 7.76 6.23
C THR A 55 8.09 6.92 5.61
N ASN A 56 7.89 5.62 5.60
CA ASN A 56 8.86 4.69 5.05
C ASN A 56 8.19 3.70 4.10
N PHE A 57 8.82 3.45 2.97
CA PHE A 57 8.33 2.49 1.97
C PHE A 57 9.28 1.31 1.89
N ARG A 58 8.71 0.13 1.72
CA ARG A 58 9.50 -1.08 1.47
C ARG A 58 8.85 -1.89 0.38
N MET A 59 9.68 -2.52 -0.43
CA MET A 59 9.24 -3.55 -1.37
C MET A 59 10.25 -4.68 -1.30
N GLN A 60 9.77 -5.89 -1.09
CA GLN A 60 10.60 -7.05 -0.89
C GLN A 60 10.17 -8.17 -1.82
N SER A 61 11.13 -8.79 -2.49
CA SER A 61 10.84 -10.00 -3.27
C SER A 61 10.59 -11.16 -2.31
N ILE A 62 9.46 -11.83 -2.46
CA ILE A 62 9.07 -12.94 -1.59
C ILE A 62 8.90 -14.24 -2.37
N GLY A 63 9.33 -14.27 -3.61
CA GLY A 63 9.25 -15.43 -4.49
C GLY A 63 9.44 -14.99 -5.91
N THR A 64 9.35 -15.92 -6.84
CA THR A 64 9.49 -15.60 -8.25
C THR A 64 8.37 -14.67 -8.68
N ASN A 65 8.73 -13.47 -9.12
CA ASN A 65 7.78 -12.45 -9.58
C ASN A 65 6.75 -12.06 -8.52
N LYS A 66 7.05 -12.32 -7.24
CA LYS A 66 6.17 -11.99 -6.12
C LYS A 66 6.80 -10.94 -5.24
N PHE A 67 5.99 -9.98 -4.80
CA PHE A 67 6.49 -8.86 -4.03
C PHE A 67 5.56 -8.54 -2.87
N LEU A 68 6.18 -8.23 -1.73
CA LEU A 68 5.51 -7.65 -0.59
C LEU A 68 5.76 -6.15 -0.63
N VAL A 69 4.71 -5.36 -0.55
CA VAL A 69 4.79 -3.91 -0.65
C VAL A 69 4.24 -3.31 0.63
N VAL A 70 5.02 -2.45 1.26
CA VAL A 70 4.73 -1.95 2.60
C VAL A 70 4.90 -0.44 2.65
N LEU A 71 3.94 0.22 3.30
CA LEU A 71 4.03 1.62 3.71
C LEU A 71 3.94 1.65 5.23
N GLU A 72 4.90 2.30 5.87
CA GLU A 72 4.91 2.47 7.33
C GLU A 72 4.76 3.94 7.67
N LEU A 73 3.82 4.25 8.55
CA LEU A 73 3.65 5.59 9.10
C LEU A 73 3.91 5.56 10.59
N ASP A 74 4.83 6.40 11.05
CA ASP A 74 5.14 6.57 12.46
C ASP A 74 4.52 7.86 12.98
N ASP A 75 4.35 7.94 14.29
CA ASP A 75 3.84 9.15 14.95
C ASP A 75 2.54 9.64 14.33
N VAL A 76 1.58 8.72 14.26
CA VAL A 76 0.32 8.95 13.55
C VAL A 76 -0.50 10.03 14.23
N ILE A 77 -1.02 10.96 13.43
CA ILE A 77 -1.85 12.08 13.88
C ILE A 77 -3.14 12.12 13.07
N GLU A 78 -4.11 12.88 13.53
CA GLU A 78 -5.44 12.92 12.88
C GLU A 78 -5.40 13.33 11.42
N THR A 79 -4.49 14.21 11.06
CA THR A 79 -4.39 14.69 9.70
C THR A 79 -3.84 13.61 8.75
N ASP A 80 -3.41 12.48 9.28
CA ASP A 80 -3.02 11.34 8.45
C ASP A 80 -4.24 10.59 7.89
N ALA A 81 -5.45 10.91 8.37
CA ALA A 81 -6.67 10.28 7.85
C ALA A 81 -6.84 10.59 6.36
N GLY A 82 -7.45 9.66 5.65
CA GLY A 82 -7.74 9.84 4.23
C GLY A 82 -7.70 8.53 3.47
N LEU A 83 -7.86 8.64 2.17
CA LEU A 83 -7.83 7.50 1.27
C LEU A 83 -6.39 7.26 0.83
N TYR A 84 -5.84 6.13 1.22
CA TYR A 84 -4.50 5.73 0.78
C TYR A 84 -4.62 4.83 -0.43
N LYS A 85 -3.77 5.06 -1.40
CA LYS A 85 -3.75 4.28 -2.62
C LYS A 85 -2.34 3.81 -2.91
N VAL A 86 -2.19 2.55 -3.26
CA VAL A 86 -0.96 1.98 -3.79
C VAL A 86 -1.15 1.70 -5.27
N LYS A 87 -0.20 2.12 -6.07
CA LYS A 87 -0.21 1.91 -7.51
C LYS A 87 1.03 1.11 -7.88
N ALA A 88 0.84 0.05 -8.65
CA ALA A 88 1.93 -0.76 -9.17
C ALA A 88 1.87 -0.73 -10.69
N LYS A 89 3.00 -0.44 -11.31
CA LYS A 89 3.07 -0.26 -12.75
C LYS A 89 4.31 -0.93 -13.32
N ASN A 90 4.15 -1.63 -14.42
CA ASN A 90 5.26 -2.06 -15.26
C ASN A 90 4.90 -1.77 -16.72
N LYS A 91 5.75 -2.19 -17.66
CA LYS A 91 5.51 -1.91 -19.09
C LYS A 91 4.26 -2.59 -19.63
N MET A 92 3.73 -3.59 -18.92
CA MET A 92 2.56 -4.35 -19.38
C MET A 92 1.25 -3.79 -18.85
N GLY A 93 1.28 -2.92 -17.84
CA GLY A 93 0.05 -2.35 -17.29
C GLY A 93 0.22 -1.83 -15.88
N GLU A 94 -0.91 -1.50 -15.29
CA GLU A 94 -0.96 -0.81 -14.02
C GLU A 94 -2.16 -1.27 -13.23
N VAL A 95 -1.98 -1.43 -11.92
CA VAL A 95 -3.08 -1.73 -11.00
C VAL A 95 -3.00 -0.79 -9.82
N ALA A 96 -4.13 -0.57 -9.18
CA ALA A 96 -4.18 0.23 -7.97
C ALA A 96 -5.14 -0.40 -6.97
N ALA A 97 -4.85 -0.22 -5.70
CA ALA A 97 -5.72 -0.64 -4.62
C ALA A 97 -5.75 0.48 -3.59
N SER A 98 -6.88 0.62 -2.92
CA SER A 98 -7.08 1.71 -1.97
C SER A 98 -7.59 1.19 -0.64
N ILE A 99 -7.22 1.90 0.41
CA ILE A 99 -7.69 1.63 1.76
C ILE A 99 -7.95 2.98 2.43
N ASN A 100 -9.09 3.10 3.08
CA ASN A 100 -9.49 4.35 3.71
C ASN A 100 -9.15 4.30 5.20
N LEU A 101 -8.38 5.27 5.65
CA LEU A 101 -7.98 5.40 7.04
C LEU A 101 -8.82 6.47 7.71
N ASN A 102 -9.60 6.07 8.71
CA ASN A 102 -10.39 6.99 9.52
C ASN A 102 -10.06 6.80 10.99
N PHE A 103 -10.18 7.87 11.74
CA PHE A 103 -9.99 7.83 13.19
C PHE A 103 -11.32 8.09 13.88
N SER A 104 -11.65 7.26 14.86
CA SER A 104 -12.81 7.47 15.70
C SER A 104 -12.39 8.18 16.97
N ARG A 105 -13.17 9.18 17.37
CA ARG A 105 -12.92 9.93 18.59
C ARG A 105 -13.92 9.67 19.70
N GLU A 106 -14.80 8.71 19.48
CA GLU A 106 -15.84 8.41 20.45
C GLU A 106 -15.24 7.85 21.75
N TYR A 107 -14.09 7.24 21.64
CA TYR A 107 -13.42 6.59 22.76
C TYR A 107 -11.95 6.94 22.77
N LEU A 108 -11.37 6.91 23.95
CA LEU A 108 -9.93 7.01 24.12
C LEU A 108 -9.40 5.67 24.54
N PRO A 109 -8.27 5.21 23.99
CA PRO A 109 -7.47 5.88 22.96
C PRO A 109 -8.15 5.89 21.59
N LEU A 110 -7.54 6.59 20.65
CA LEU A 110 -8.03 6.70 19.28
C LEU A 110 -8.16 5.32 18.64
N VAL A 111 -9.27 5.10 17.95
CA VAL A 111 -9.53 3.84 17.25
C VAL A 111 -9.46 4.09 15.75
N VAL A 112 -8.73 3.23 15.05
CA VAL A 112 -8.60 3.31 13.59
C VAL A 112 -9.63 2.41 12.94
N THR A 113 -10.36 2.95 11.96
CA THR A 113 -11.27 2.16 11.12
C THR A 113 -10.80 2.27 9.68
N PHE A 114 -11.15 1.28 8.86
CA PHE A 114 -10.71 1.26 7.46
C PHE A 114 -11.70 0.51 6.58
N PHE A 115 -11.66 0.86 5.27
CA PHE A 115 -12.40 0.18 4.22
C PHE A 115 -11.46 -0.14 3.07
N PHE A 116 -11.77 -1.19 2.32
CA PHE A 116 -10.98 -1.61 1.19
C PHE A 116 -11.69 -1.34 -0.13
N PHE A 117 -10.91 -0.91 -1.12
CA PHE A 117 -11.33 -0.87 -2.51
C PHE A 117 -10.27 -1.53 -3.37
N PHE A 118 -10.70 -2.17 -4.42
CA PHE A 118 -9.81 -2.78 -5.39
C PHE A 118 -10.17 -2.27 -6.76
N SER A 119 -9.20 -1.79 -7.51
CA SER A 119 -9.40 -1.44 -8.90
C SER A 119 -8.19 -1.86 -9.72
N SER A 120 -8.44 -2.16 -10.98
CA SER A 120 -7.41 -2.57 -11.91
C SER A 120 -7.51 -1.69 -13.14
N LEU A 121 -6.38 -1.18 -13.57
CA LEU A 121 -6.27 -0.36 -14.79
C LEU A 121 -5.28 -1.05 -15.71
N SER A 122 -5.65 -1.21 -16.92
CA SER A 122 -4.77 -1.89 -17.87
C SER A 122 -4.71 -1.15 -19.19
#